data_733c1ddf939241b86767d8e43cbe07fc
#
_entry.id   733c1ddf939241b86767d8e43cbe07fc
#
_cell.length_a   1.000
_cell.length_b   1.000
_cell.length_c   1.000
_cell.angle_alpha   90.00
_cell.angle_beta   90.00
_cell.angle_gamma   90.00
#
_symmetry.space_group_name_H-M   'P 1'
#
loop_
_entity.id
_entity.type
_entity.pdbx_description
1 polymer ?
#
loop_
_entity_poly.entity_id
_entity_poly.type
_entity_poly.pdbx_seq_one_letter_code
_entity_poly.pdbx_strand_id
1 'polypeptide(L)'
;GHPADWLIRSKHDRSLGKGAGKLSAALQDAPVVGTIEFDMAARQGVQARRVRQQLRVLRTELPDDKSGKVEVSVVLASEIDAPAGVKPVQWRLLTNRRVETPEQSVELIDWYRARWEIEILFHTLKNGCRIEQLQLDSFDKLERAIALYLVVSWRIGYLMRLSRDEHACERPASEFFCPLECRLAYALHRKKPPARPKLKEVVRLVAMLGGFIGRKGDGEPGVKTLWQGMHDLRRAVQAAEILREAGSLD
;
A
#
# COMPACT_ATOMS: atom_id res chain seq x y z
N GLY A 1 -11.42 12.09 26.91
CA GLY A 1 -10.67 11.55 25.78
C GLY A 1 -10.47 12.61 24.73
N HIS A 2 -9.30 12.68 24.13
CA HIS A 2 -9.10 13.60 22.98
C HIS A 2 -9.99 13.15 21.83
N PRO A 3 -10.75 14.04 21.20
CA PRO A 3 -11.54 13.71 20.03
C PRO A 3 -10.56 13.32 18.91
N ALA A 4 -10.59 12.05 18.51
CA ALA A 4 -9.81 11.58 17.37
C ALA A 4 -10.55 11.91 16.07
N ASP A 5 -9.79 12.32 15.06
CA ASP A 5 -10.31 12.38 13.70
C ASP A 5 -10.53 10.98 13.17
N TRP A 6 -11.60 10.80 12.42
CA TRP A 6 -11.91 9.53 11.80
C TRP A 6 -12.32 9.69 10.33
N LEU A 7 -12.05 8.64 9.55
CA LEU A 7 -12.43 8.52 8.15
C LEU A 7 -12.98 7.12 7.90
N ILE A 8 -14.24 7.05 7.48
CA ILE A 8 -14.96 5.79 7.32
C ILE A 8 -15.56 5.69 5.91
N ARG A 9 -15.36 4.57 5.25
CA ARG A 9 -16.07 4.28 4.00
C ARG A 9 -17.50 3.85 4.29
N SER A 10 -18.48 4.58 3.76
CA SER A 10 -19.89 4.19 3.80
C SER A 10 -20.20 3.22 2.66
N LYS A 11 -20.49 1.96 3.00
CA LYS A 11 -20.90 0.94 2.03
C LYS A 11 -22.39 1.10 1.68
N HIS A 12 -23.20 1.44 2.68
CA HIS A 12 -24.65 1.55 2.54
C HIS A 12 -25.09 2.99 2.30
N ASP A 13 -26.20 3.14 1.59
CA ASP A 13 -26.81 4.45 1.39
C ASP A 13 -27.64 4.83 2.62
N ARG A 14 -27.12 5.79 3.39
CA ARG A 14 -27.70 6.21 4.67
C ARG A 14 -28.88 7.14 4.46
N SER A 15 -29.88 7.02 5.34
CA SER A 15 -30.96 8.01 5.45
C SER A 15 -30.46 9.27 6.14
N LEU A 16 -30.89 10.43 5.70
CA LEU A 16 -30.64 11.73 6.34
C LEU A 16 -31.65 12.05 7.45
N GLY A 17 -32.58 11.12 7.74
CA GLY A 17 -33.65 11.29 8.72
C GLY A 17 -35.03 11.26 8.08
N LYS A 18 -36.07 11.36 8.92
CA LYS A 18 -37.47 11.32 8.45
C LYS A 18 -37.75 12.48 7.48
N GLY A 19 -38.11 12.14 6.23
CA GLY A 19 -38.45 13.12 5.19
C GLY A 19 -37.27 13.78 4.47
N ALA A 20 -36.03 13.59 4.91
CA ALA A 20 -34.82 14.23 4.32
C ALA A 20 -34.15 13.41 3.19
N GLY A 21 -34.71 12.27 2.84
CA GLY A 21 -34.20 11.45 1.72
C GLY A 21 -32.96 10.63 2.03
N LYS A 22 -32.24 10.29 0.98
CA LYS A 22 -31.02 9.47 1.04
C LYS A 22 -29.76 10.30 0.79
N LEU A 23 -28.68 9.91 1.44
CA LEU A 23 -27.38 10.55 1.31
C LEU A 23 -26.86 10.56 -0.14
N SER A 24 -27.15 9.50 -0.91
CA SER A 24 -26.74 9.42 -2.31
C SER A 24 -27.38 10.49 -3.17
N ALA A 25 -28.66 10.79 -2.98
CA ALA A 25 -29.39 11.83 -3.73
C ALA A 25 -28.79 13.22 -3.39
N ALA A 26 -28.65 13.55 -2.11
CA ALA A 26 -28.07 14.82 -1.67
C ALA A 26 -26.62 15.03 -2.18
N LEU A 27 -25.84 13.96 -2.30
CA LEU A 27 -24.49 14.02 -2.85
C LEU A 27 -24.46 14.22 -4.39
N GLN A 28 -25.48 13.76 -5.12
CA GLN A 28 -25.58 14.04 -6.55
C GLN A 28 -25.85 15.52 -6.84
N ASP A 29 -26.62 16.17 -5.96
CA ASP A 29 -26.95 17.59 -6.08
C ASP A 29 -25.81 18.49 -5.56
N ALA A 30 -24.85 17.94 -4.79
CA ALA A 30 -23.71 18.70 -4.25
C ALA A 30 -22.77 19.13 -5.39
N PRO A 31 -22.15 20.33 -5.29
CA PRO A 31 -21.23 20.82 -6.32
C PRO A 31 -19.99 19.94 -6.45
N VAL A 32 -19.46 19.85 -7.66
CA VAL A 32 -18.14 19.26 -7.91
C VAL A 32 -17.08 20.25 -7.42
N VAL A 33 -16.26 19.80 -6.47
CA VAL A 33 -15.20 20.62 -5.85
C VAL A 33 -13.83 20.39 -6.47
N GLY A 34 -13.64 19.28 -7.20
CA GLY A 34 -12.36 18.98 -7.82
C GLY A 34 -12.37 17.64 -8.54
N THR A 35 -11.23 17.31 -9.11
CA THR A 35 -10.95 16.00 -9.75
C THR A 35 -9.63 15.45 -9.30
N ILE A 36 -9.52 14.12 -9.26
CA ILE A 36 -8.27 13.41 -9.02
C ILE A 36 -8.04 12.35 -10.09
N GLU A 37 -6.78 12.05 -10.34
CA GLU A 37 -6.38 10.97 -11.24
C GLU A 37 -5.37 10.06 -10.53
N PHE A 38 -5.46 8.77 -10.78
CA PHE A 38 -4.49 7.80 -10.28
C PHE A 38 -4.47 6.54 -11.11
N ASP A 39 -3.35 5.83 -11.08
CA ASP A 39 -3.22 4.54 -11.73
C ASP A 39 -3.73 3.44 -10.80
N MET A 40 -4.67 2.65 -11.31
CA MET A 40 -5.17 1.45 -10.65
C MET A 40 -4.46 0.23 -11.20
N ALA A 41 -3.74 -0.50 -10.34
CA ALA A 41 -3.05 -1.71 -10.72
C ALA A 41 -4.04 -2.82 -11.15
N ALA A 42 -3.56 -3.72 -12.04
CA ALA A 42 -4.31 -4.92 -12.40
C ALA A 42 -4.57 -5.80 -11.18
N ARG A 43 -5.77 -6.38 -11.12
CA ARG A 43 -6.17 -7.38 -10.12
C ARG A 43 -7.07 -8.41 -10.77
N GLN A 44 -7.35 -9.51 -10.07
CA GLN A 44 -8.17 -10.59 -10.63
C GLN A 44 -9.47 -10.06 -11.26
N GLY A 45 -9.64 -10.28 -12.57
CA GLY A 45 -10.79 -9.84 -13.34
C GLY A 45 -10.86 -8.34 -13.66
N VAL A 46 -9.82 -7.56 -13.33
CA VAL A 46 -9.77 -6.11 -13.60
C VAL A 46 -8.42 -5.73 -14.17
N GLN A 47 -8.40 -5.15 -15.36
CA GLN A 47 -7.18 -4.65 -16.00
C GLN A 47 -6.66 -3.38 -15.31
N ALA A 48 -5.35 -3.18 -15.36
CA ALA A 48 -4.75 -1.90 -14.95
C ALA A 48 -5.29 -0.77 -15.83
N ARG A 49 -5.65 0.35 -15.18
CA ARG A 49 -6.10 1.54 -15.90
C ARG A 49 -5.87 2.81 -15.11
N ARG A 50 -5.79 3.92 -15.79
CA ARG A 50 -5.88 5.22 -15.18
C ARG A 50 -7.34 5.53 -14.85
N VAL A 51 -7.58 5.93 -13.61
CA VAL A 51 -8.90 6.27 -13.08
C VAL A 51 -8.94 7.76 -12.85
N ARG A 52 -9.98 8.41 -13.38
CA ARG A 52 -10.28 9.82 -13.12
C ARG A 52 -11.58 9.92 -12.35
N GLN A 53 -11.55 10.59 -11.21
CA GLN A 53 -12.74 10.77 -10.35
C GLN A 53 -13.05 12.24 -10.16
N GLN A 54 -14.33 12.58 -10.20
CA GLN A 54 -14.84 13.85 -9.68
C GLN A 54 -15.12 13.75 -8.20
N LEU A 55 -14.84 14.84 -7.48
CA LEU A 55 -15.06 14.95 -6.04
C LEU A 55 -16.24 15.86 -5.76
N ARG A 56 -17.13 15.40 -4.87
CA ARG A 56 -18.23 16.21 -4.32
C ARG A 56 -18.15 16.16 -2.81
N VAL A 57 -18.45 17.26 -2.17
CA VAL A 57 -18.44 17.37 -0.71
C VAL A 57 -19.78 17.87 -0.21
N LEU A 58 -20.29 17.21 0.83
CA LEU A 58 -21.53 17.59 1.50
C LEU A 58 -21.30 17.59 3.00
N ARG A 59 -21.62 18.70 3.66
CA ARG A 59 -21.75 18.77 5.12
C ARG A 59 -23.18 18.49 5.50
N THR A 60 -23.42 17.53 6.40
CA THR A 60 -24.77 17.12 6.79
C THR A 60 -24.80 16.49 8.17
N GLU A 61 -25.99 16.37 8.72
CA GLU A 61 -26.25 15.60 9.94
C GLU A 61 -26.78 14.20 9.59
N LEU A 62 -26.25 13.19 10.26
CA LEU A 62 -26.75 11.82 10.18
C LEU A 62 -27.45 11.45 11.48
N PRO A 63 -28.57 10.70 11.43
CA PRO A 63 -29.18 10.13 12.63
C PRO A 63 -28.19 9.22 13.36
N ASP A 64 -28.15 9.34 14.68
CA ASP A 64 -27.37 8.51 15.58
C ASP A 64 -28.21 8.09 16.80
N ASP A 65 -28.18 6.81 17.13
CA ASP A 65 -29.03 6.24 18.19
C ASP A 65 -28.64 6.74 19.58
N LYS A 66 -27.38 7.19 19.76
CA LYS A 66 -26.87 7.64 21.06
C LYS A 66 -26.99 9.14 21.27
N SER A 67 -26.64 9.91 20.25
CA SER A 67 -26.59 11.38 20.32
C SER A 67 -27.73 12.06 19.58
N GLY A 68 -28.65 11.29 18.99
CA GLY A 68 -29.74 11.78 18.16
C GLY A 68 -29.29 12.20 16.76
N LYS A 69 -28.19 12.95 16.65
CA LYS A 69 -27.59 13.38 15.38
C LYS A 69 -26.10 13.58 15.51
N VAL A 70 -25.38 13.26 14.46
CA VAL A 70 -23.95 13.52 14.33
C VAL A 70 -23.66 14.31 13.06
N GLU A 71 -22.93 15.39 13.20
CA GLU A 71 -22.52 16.24 12.09
C GLU A 71 -21.29 15.62 11.40
N VAL A 72 -21.35 15.46 10.08
CA VAL A 72 -20.28 14.84 9.27
C VAL A 72 -20.04 15.59 7.97
N SER A 73 -18.82 15.57 7.49
CA SER A 73 -18.52 15.82 6.09
C SER A 73 -18.52 14.52 5.32
N VAL A 74 -19.11 14.52 4.14
CA VAL A 74 -19.15 13.37 3.25
C VAL A 74 -18.42 13.74 1.96
N VAL A 75 -17.38 12.97 1.62
CA VAL A 75 -16.67 13.10 0.35
C VAL A 75 -17.10 11.97 -0.56
N LEU A 76 -17.67 12.30 -1.71
CA LEU A 76 -18.00 11.36 -2.78
C LEU A 76 -16.96 11.51 -3.89
N ALA A 77 -16.19 10.46 -4.14
CA ALA A 77 -15.32 10.34 -5.30
C ALA A 77 -15.93 9.34 -6.28
N SER A 78 -16.32 9.82 -7.46
CA SER A 78 -16.97 8.99 -8.48
C SER A 78 -16.17 9.02 -9.77
N GLU A 79 -15.82 7.83 -10.29
CA GLU A 79 -15.13 7.70 -11.57
C GLU A 79 -16.01 8.26 -12.70
N ILE A 80 -15.38 9.11 -13.51
CA ILE A 80 -15.92 9.62 -14.76
C ILE A 80 -15.21 8.89 -15.89
N ASP A 81 -15.89 8.67 -17.00
CA ASP A 81 -15.36 8.00 -18.20
C ASP A 81 -14.90 6.55 -17.96
N ALA A 82 -15.60 5.82 -17.06
CA ALA A 82 -15.31 4.39 -16.86
C ALA A 82 -15.51 3.62 -18.17
N PRO A 83 -14.63 2.65 -18.53
CA PRO A 83 -14.78 1.85 -19.72
C PRO A 83 -16.14 1.11 -19.79
N ALA A 84 -16.68 0.95 -20.99
CA ALA A 84 -17.93 0.23 -21.18
C ALA A 84 -17.90 -1.18 -20.57
N GLY A 85 -18.94 -1.54 -19.82
CA GLY A 85 -19.03 -2.83 -19.14
C GLY A 85 -18.21 -2.95 -17.84
N VAL A 86 -17.45 -1.91 -17.46
CA VAL A 86 -16.68 -1.89 -16.21
C VAL A 86 -17.43 -1.08 -15.16
N LYS A 87 -17.58 -1.66 -13.96
CA LYS A 87 -18.18 -0.94 -12.84
C LYS A 87 -17.31 0.24 -12.43
N PRO A 88 -17.85 1.48 -12.43
CA PRO A 88 -17.11 2.67 -12.01
C PRO A 88 -16.58 2.55 -10.58
N VAL A 89 -15.38 3.07 -10.34
CA VAL A 89 -14.83 3.17 -8.99
C VAL A 89 -15.52 4.32 -8.26
N GLN A 90 -16.19 4.00 -7.17
CA GLN A 90 -16.88 4.99 -6.35
C GLN A 90 -16.54 4.79 -4.87
N TRP A 91 -16.17 5.90 -4.22
CA TRP A 91 -15.93 5.94 -2.79
C TRP A 91 -16.81 7.01 -2.15
N ARG A 92 -17.47 6.63 -1.07
CA ARG A 92 -18.23 7.52 -0.21
C ARG A 92 -17.59 7.48 1.16
N LEU A 93 -16.94 8.55 1.54
CA LEU A 93 -16.18 8.68 2.78
C LEU A 93 -16.88 9.64 3.72
N LEU A 94 -17.01 9.23 4.99
CA LEU A 94 -17.53 10.08 6.06
C LEU A 94 -16.39 10.43 7.02
N THR A 95 -16.40 11.66 7.52
CA THR A 95 -15.44 12.14 8.51
C THR A 95 -16.08 13.15 9.44
N ASN A 96 -15.57 13.26 10.68
CA ASN A 96 -15.91 14.34 11.61
C ASN A 96 -15.17 15.65 11.29
N ARG A 97 -14.15 15.61 10.43
CA ARG A 97 -13.43 16.81 10.01
C ARG A 97 -14.31 17.70 9.13
N ARG A 98 -14.13 19.00 9.24
CA ARG A 98 -14.67 19.93 8.25
C ARG A 98 -13.84 19.88 6.98
N VAL A 99 -14.52 19.76 5.83
CA VAL A 99 -13.93 19.75 4.50
C VAL A 99 -14.45 20.98 3.78
N GLU A 100 -13.61 22.00 3.70
CA GLU A 100 -13.97 23.31 3.18
C GLU A 100 -13.27 23.63 1.86
N THR A 101 -12.15 22.93 1.57
CA THR A 101 -11.37 23.14 0.36
C THR A 101 -11.24 21.86 -0.48
N PRO A 102 -11.01 22.01 -1.80
CA PRO A 102 -10.72 20.86 -2.68
C PRO A 102 -9.53 20.01 -2.20
N GLU A 103 -8.47 20.67 -1.71
CA GLU A 103 -7.24 20.03 -1.25
C GLU A 103 -7.51 19.13 -0.04
N GLN A 104 -8.36 19.55 0.89
CA GLN A 104 -8.76 18.73 2.04
C GLN A 104 -9.54 17.47 1.58
N SER A 105 -10.36 17.59 0.54
CA SER A 105 -11.07 16.43 -0.01
C SER A 105 -10.10 15.43 -0.69
N VAL A 106 -9.08 15.93 -1.40
CA VAL A 106 -8.01 15.12 -1.99
C VAL A 106 -7.22 14.41 -0.90
N GLU A 107 -6.81 15.12 0.16
CA GLU A 107 -6.10 14.55 1.32
C GLU A 107 -6.86 13.36 1.92
N LEU A 108 -8.18 13.48 2.13
CA LEU A 108 -9.00 12.38 2.66
C LEU A 108 -9.07 11.18 1.71
N ILE A 109 -9.11 11.40 0.40
CA ILE A 109 -9.06 10.32 -0.58
C ILE A 109 -7.70 9.64 -0.54
N ASP A 110 -6.61 10.39 -0.42
CA ASP A 110 -5.26 9.84 -0.32
C ASP A 110 -5.07 9.04 0.98
N TRP A 111 -5.59 9.49 2.10
CA TRP A 111 -5.61 8.70 3.35
C TRP A 111 -6.41 7.41 3.19
N TYR A 112 -7.57 7.47 2.54
CA TYR A 112 -8.35 6.27 2.27
C TYR A 112 -7.61 5.28 1.36
N ARG A 113 -6.89 5.78 0.36
CA ARG A 113 -6.06 4.96 -0.53
C ARG A 113 -4.86 4.35 0.21
N ALA A 114 -4.20 5.14 1.07
CA ALA A 114 -3.08 4.67 1.88
C ALA A 114 -3.46 3.50 2.83
N ARG A 115 -4.75 3.34 3.18
CA ARG A 115 -5.25 2.20 3.95
C ARG A 115 -4.85 0.84 3.35
N TRP A 116 -4.69 0.75 2.03
CA TRP A 116 -4.26 -0.49 1.38
C TRP A 116 -2.84 -0.92 1.76
N GLU A 117 -2.02 -0.03 2.24
CA GLU A 117 -0.66 -0.34 2.68
C GLU A 117 -0.66 -1.31 3.87
N ILE A 118 -1.65 -1.19 4.76
CA ILE A 118 -1.79 -2.14 5.88
C ILE A 118 -2.20 -3.54 5.40
N GLU A 119 -2.97 -3.63 4.33
CA GLU A 119 -3.32 -4.93 3.74
C GLU A 119 -2.10 -5.61 3.12
N ILE A 120 -1.20 -4.84 2.50
CA ILE A 120 0.10 -5.33 2.01
C ILE A 120 0.95 -5.85 3.18
N LEU A 121 1.01 -5.11 4.29
CA LEU A 121 1.71 -5.52 5.50
C LEU A 121 1.17 -6.85 6.03
N PHE A 122 -0.15 -6.95 6.22
CA PHE A 122 -0.78 -8.19 6.67
C PHE A 122 -0.62 -9.35 5.68
N HIS A 123 -0.69 -9.08 4.38
CA HIS A 123 -0.44 -10.09 3.37
C HIS A 123 0.99 -10.63 3.48
N THR A 124 1.99 -9.78 3.70
CA THR A 124 3.38 -10.19 3.91
C THR A 124 3.54 -11.00 5.18
N LEU A 125 2.92 -10.58 6.28
CA LEU A 125 2.93 -11.30 7.56
C LEU A 125 2.31 -12.69 7.44
N LYS A 126 1.13 -12.81 6.84
CA LYS A 126 0.40 -14.07 6.75
C LYS A 126 0.97 -15.02 5.71
N ASN A 127 1.23 -14.53 4.50
CA ASN A 127 1.62 -15.37 3.37
C ASN A 127 3.14 -15.43 3.16
N GLY A 128 3.86 -14.39 3.53
CA GLY A 128 5.32 -14.36 3.52
C GLY A 128 5.89 -15.00 4.78
N CYS A 129 5.73 -14.35 5.92
CA CYS A 129 6.28 -14.79 7.20
C CYS A 129 5.56 -16.00 7.80
N ARG A 130 4.35 -16.33 7.30
CA ARG A 130 3.53 -17.46 7.77
C ARG A 130 3.30 -17.45 9.27
N ILE A 131 3.05 -16.27 9.84
CA ILE A 131 2.91 -16.10 11.29
C ILE A 131 1.81 -16.96 11.91
N GLU A 132 0.77 -17.31 11.14
CA GLU A 132 -0.33 -18.18 11.58
C GLU A 132 0.11 -19.65 11.70
N GLN A 133 1.28 -20.02 11.17
CA GLN A 133 1.85 -21.37 11.24
C GLN A 133 2.92 -21.51 12.34
N LEU A 134 3.22 -20.43 13.06
CA LEU A 134 4.18 -20.47 14.16
C LEU A 134 3.61 -21.30 15.31
N GLN A 135 4.38 -22.32 15.68
CA GLN A 135 4.10 -23.16 16.84
C GLN A 135 5.16 -22.87 17.90
N LEU A 136 4.88 -21.89 18.74
CA LEU A 136 5.76 -21.48 19.83
C LEU A 136 5.10 -21.82 21.17
N ASP A 137 5.90 -22.27 22.09
CA ASP A 137 5.48 -22.82 23.38
C ASP A 137 5.12 -21.75 24.43
N SER A 138 5.34 -20.46 24.12
CA SER A 138 4.98 -19.39 25.04
C SER A 138 4.51 -18.13 24.32
N PHE A 139 3.67 -17.35 25.01
CA PHE A 139 3.19 -16.07 24.52
C PHE A 139 4.31 -15.07 24.27
N ASP A 140 5.30 -15.01 25.16
CA ASP A 140 6.45 -14.10 25.02
C ASP A 140 7.29 -14.40 23.77
N LYS A 141 7.46 -15.66 23.42
CA LYS A 141 8.16 -16.05 22.19
C LYS A 141 7.35 -15.68 20.96
N LEU A 142 6.03 -15.87 21.02
CA LEU A 142 5.14 -15.48 19.95
C LEU A 142 5.14 -13.96 19.72
N GLU A 143 5.05 -13.19 20.78
CA GLU A 143 5.10 -11.72 20.73
C GLU A 143 6.40 -11.23 20.10
N ARG A 144 7.56 -11.75 20.53
CA ARG A 144 8.86 -11.41 19.94
C ARG A 144 8.95 -11.79 18.47
N ALA A 145 8.45 -12.97 18.09
CA ALA A 145 8.43 -13.40 16.71
C ALA A 145 7.56 -12.49 15.84
N ILE A 146 6.37 -12.13 16.30
CA ILE A 146 5.48 -11.20 15.61
C ILE A 146 6.16 -9.84 15.45
N ALA A 147 6.79 -9.30 16.49
CA ALA A 147 7.50 -8.03 16.43
C ALA A 147 8.61 -8.04 15.38
N LEU A 148 9.42 -9.10 15.31
CA LEU A 148 10.45 -9.27 14.29
C LEU A 148 9.85 -9.36 12.87
N TYR A 149 8.79 -10.14 12.70
CA TYR A 149 8.14 -10.28 11.40
C TYR A 149 7.42 -9.00 10.95
N LEU A 150 6.93 -8.19 11.88
CA LEU A 150 6.41 -6.84 11.57
C LEU A 150 7.49 -5.95 10.95
N VAL A 151 8.70 -5.95 11.51
CA VAL A 151 9.84 -5.18 10.96
C VAL A 151 10.19 -5.69 9.55
N VAL A 152 10.25 -7.01 9.36
CA VAL A 152 10.52 -7.61 8.04
C VAL A 152 9.44 -7.21 7.03
N SER A 153 8.17 -7.33 7.41
CA SER A 153 7.04 -7.00 6.53
C SER A 153 7.00 -5.52 6.18
N TRP A 154 7.30 -4.66 7.16
CA TRP A 154 7.44 -3.22 6.93
C TRP A 154 8.57 -2.92 5.93
N ARG A 155 9.75 -3.54 6.09
CA ARG A 155 10.89 -3.36 5.18
C ARG A 155 10.51 -3.73 3.74
N ILE A 156 9.81 -4.83 3.54
CA ILE A 156 9.33 -5.27 2.21
C ILE A 156 8.37 -4.24 1.60
N GLY A 157 7.37 -3.81 2.36
CA GLY A 157 6.41 -2.79 1.91
C GLY A 157 7.08 -1.46 1.58
N TYR A 158 8.05 -1.04 2.42
CA TYR A 158 8.81 0.17 2.25
C TYR A 158 9.66 0.16 0.97
N LEU A 159 10.44 -0.90 0.74
CA LEU A 159 11.23 -1.07 -0.48
C LEU A 159 10.36 -1.11 -1.73
N MET A 160 9.23 -1.80 -1.66
CA MET A 160 8.27 -1.87 -2.75
C MET A 160 7.68 -0.50 -3.10
N ARG A 161 7.36 0.31 -2.10
CA ARG A 161 6.85 1.67 -2.29
C ARG A 161 7.90 2.58 -2.92
N LEU A 162 9.11 2.62 -2.33
CA LEU A 162 10.20 3.46 -2.81
C LEU A 162 10.64 3.09 -4.23
N SER A 163 10.62 1.80 -4.59
CA SER A 163 10.99 1.37 -5.94
C SER A 163 10.01 1.83 -7.04
N ARG A 164 8.81 2.25 -6.65
CA ARG A 164 7.75 2.76 -7.54
C ARG A 164 7.64 4.28 -7.55
N ASP A 165 8.23 4.95 -6.58
CA ASP A 165 8.28 6.40 -6.51
C ASP A 165 9.29 6.94 -7.52
N GLU A 166 8.91 7.94 -8.32
CA GLU A 166 9.71 8.47 -9.43
C GLU A 166 11.06 9.03 -9.01
N HIS A 167 11.15 9.58 -7.79
CA HIS A 167 12.38 10.17 -7.26
C HIS A 167 13.15 9.19 -6.36
N ALA A 168 12.44 8.52 -5.48
CA ALA A 168 13.07 7.61 -4.52
C ALA A 168 13.70 6.39 -5.18
N CYS A 169 13.14 5.91 -6.30
CA CYS A 169 13.68 4.75 -7.03
C CYS A 169 15.07 4.98 -7.62
N GLU A 170 15.45 6.24 -7.86
CA GLU A 170 16.76 6.65 -8.40
C GLU A 170 17.83 6.83 -7.31
N ARG A 171 17.45 6.79 -6.02
CA ARG A 171 18.37 6.92 -4.89
C ARG A 171 19.39 5.79 -4.86
N PRO A 172 20.60 6.03 -4.29
CA PRO A 172 21.61 4.98 -4.13
C PRO A 172 21.07 3.82 -3.32
N ALA A 173 21.24 2.59 -3.82
CA ALA A 173 20.80 1.38 -3.12
C ALA A 173 21.52 1.20 -1.77
N SER A 174 22.71 1.76 -1.59
CA SER A 174 23.48 1.73 -0.33
C SER A 174 22.78 2.40 0.86
N GLU A 175 21.75 3.20 0.61
CA GLU A 175 20.92 3.77 1.69
C GLU A 175 19.94 2.74 2.28
N PHE A 176 19.67 1.64 1.58
CA PHE A 176 18.63 0.66 1.90
C PHE A 176 19.16 -0.77 2.06
N PHE A 177 20.28 -1.06 1.44
CA PHE A 177 20.95 -2.35 1.43
C PHE A 177 22.38 -2.22 1.93
N CYS A 178 22.85 -3.18 2.70
CA CYS A 178 24.26 -3.20 3.07
C CYS A 178 25.15 -3.50 1.83
N PRO A 179 26.46 -3.16 1.88
CA PRO A 179 27.35 -3.38 0.74
C PRO A 179 27.40 -4.83 0.27
N LEU A 180 27.30 -5.79 1.19
CA LEU A 180 27.30 -7.22 0.85
C LEU A 180 25.99 -7.63 0.17
N GLU A 181 24.83 -7.16 0.66
CA GLU A 181 23.53 -7.39 0.01
C GLU A 181 23.55 -6.88 -1.44
N CYS A 182 24.03 -5.64 -1.64
CA CYS A 182 24.14 -5.08 -2.99
C CYS A 182 25.02 -5.94 -3.91
N ARG A 183 26.23 -6.28 -3.47
CA ARG A 183 27.16 -7.10 -4.26
C ARG A 183 26.55 -8.44 -4.60
N LEU A 184 25.97 -9.14 -3.65
CA LEU A 184 25.36 -10.45 -3.85
C LEU A 184 24.13 -10.39 -4.76
N ALA A 185 23.31 -9.35 -4.68
CA ALA A 185 22.17 -9.16 -5.58
C ALA A 185 22.62 -9.16 -7.06
N TYR A 186 23.76 -8.53 -7.38
CA TYR A 186 24.32 -8.57 -8.73
C TYR A 186 25.02 -9.90 -9.04
N ALA A 187 25.85 -10.39 -8.12
CA ALA A 187 26.63 -11.62 -8.32
C ALA A 187 25.77 -12.86 -8.61
N LEU A 188 24.66 -13.01 -7.88
CA LEU A 188 23.71 -14.11 -8.08
C LEU A 188 23.07 -14.10 -9.47
N HIS A 189 23.05 -12.94 -10.13
CA HIS A 189 22.62 -12.81 -11.53
C HIS A 189 23.78 -12.76 -12.52
N ARG A 190 25.03 -13.07 -12.07
CA ARG A 190 26.26 -12.99 -12.89
C ARG A 190 26.46 -11.62 -13.53
N LYS A 191 26.09 -10.56 -12.84
CA LYS A 191 26.22 -9.15 -13.27
C LYS A 191 27.26 -8.44 -12.43
N LYS A 192 27.96 -7.47 -13.02
CA LYS A 192 28.83 -6.55 -12.27
C LYS A 192 28.00 -5.38 -11.78
N PRO A 193 28.11 -4.98 -10.49
CA PRO A 193 27.44 -3.79 -10.00
C PRO A 193 28.04 -2.53 -10.63
N PRO A 194 27.24 -1.52 -10.99
CA PRO A 194 27.74 -0.21 -11.33
C PRO A 194 28.37 0.48 -10.11
N ALA A 195 29.10 1.58 -10.32
CA ALA A 195 29.74 2.32 -9.24
C ALA A 195 28.73 2.84 -8.19
N ARG A 196 27.53 3.18 -8.62
CA ARG A 196 26.40 3.63 -7.77
C ARG A 196 25.13 2.92 -8.19
N PRO A 197 24.85 1.71 -7.65
CA PRO A 197 23.62 1.00 -7.93
C PRO A 197 22.41 1.79 -7.46
N LYS A 198 21.36 1.87 -8.29
CA LYS A 198 20.11 2.53 -7.93
C LYS A 198 19.21 1.57 -7.15
N LEU A 199 18.37 2.11 -6.27
CA LEU A 199 17.41 1.34 -5.48
C LEU A 199 16.55 0.44 -6.37
N LYS A 200 15.95 0.99 -7.42
CA LYS A 200 15.09 0.26 -8.35
C LYS A 200 15.78 -0.98 -8.95
N GLU A 201 17.06 -0.82 -9.35
CA GLU A 201 17.83 -1.92 -9.94
C GLU A 201 18.02 -3.06 -8.94
N VAL A 202 18.47 -2.74 -7.71
CA VAL A 202 18.69 -3.76 -6.68
C VAL A 202 17.39 -4.42 -6.26
N VAL A 203 16.30 -3.66 -6.06
CA VAL A 203 14.98 -4.23 -5.75
C VAL A 203 14.51 -5.20 -6.84
N ARG A 204 14.70 -4.87 -8.13
CA ARG A 204 14.35 -5.77 -9.24
C ARG A 204 15.22 -7.02 -9.26
N LEU A 205 16.54 -6.90 -9.05
CA LEU A 205 17.43 -8.05 -8.95
C LEU A 205 17.04 -8.96 -7.79
N VAL A 206 16.74 -8.41 -6.63
CA VAL A 206 16.25 -9.18 -5.49
C VAL A 206 14.93 -9.86 -5.82
N ALA A 207 13.98 -9.17 -6.42
CA ALA A 207 12.71 -9.76 -6.81
C ALA A 207 12.85 -10.88 -7.87
N MET A 208 13.86 -10.79 -8.74
CA MET A 208 14.17 -11.84 -9.71
C MET A 208 14.63 -13.13 -9.02
N LEU A 209 15.36 -13.06 -7.90
CA LEU A 209 15.65 -14.24 -7.06
C LEU A 209 14.37 -14.93 -6.60
N GLY A 210 13.33 -14.14 -6.30
CA GLY A 210 12.02 -14.63 -5.89
C GLY A 210 11.05 -14.96 -7.03
N GLY A 211 11.54 -15.06 -8.27
CA GLY A 211 10.74 -15.49 -9.43
C GLY A 211 10.09 -14.36 -10.22
N PHE A 212 10.45 -13.09 -10.00
CA PHE A 212 10.04 -11.99 -10.87
C PHE A 212 10.77 -12.09 -12.21
N ILE A 213 10.02 -12.14 -13.32
CA ILE A 213 10.64 -12.31 -14.65
C ILE A 213 11.07 -10.96 -15.23
N GLY A 214 10.31 -9.89 -14.99
CA GLY A 214 10.60 -8.53 -15.44
C GLY A 214 10.44 -8.33 -16.94
N ARG A 215 9.45 -8.96 -17.57
CA ARG A 215 9.14 -8.79 -19.00
C ARG A 215 8.61 -7.38 -19.26
N LYS A 216 8.66 -6.95 -20.51
CA LYS A 216 8.04 -5.69 -20.93
C LYS A 216 6.52 -5.80 -20.68
N GLY A 217 6.00 -4.97 -19.74
CA GLY A 217 4.59 -5.00 -19.32
C GLY A 217 4.31 -5.65 -17.96
N ASP A 218 5.27 -6.36 -17.35
CA ASP A 218 5.08 -6.95 -15.99
C ASP A 218 4.95 -5.89 -14.88
N GLY A 219 5.29 -4.63 -15.18
CA GLY A 219 5.33 -3.57 -14.17
C GLY A 219 6.46 -3.75 -13.14
N GLU A 220 6.25 -3.23 -11.93
CA GLU A 220 7.21 -3.38 -10.83
C GLU A 220 6.89 -4.62 -9.98
N PRO A 221 7.93 -5.22 -9.33
CA PRO A 221 7.79 -6.45 -8.55
C PRO A 221 6.70 -6.35 -7.48
N GLY A 222 5.97 -7.45 -7.29
CA GLY A 222 4.99 -7.59 -6.22
C GLY A 222 5.60 -8.06 -4.90
N VAL A 223 4.79 -7.99 -3.83
CA VAL A 223 5.18 -8.40 -2.46
C VAL A 223 5.75 -9.81 -2.43
N LYS A 224 5.09 -10.77 -3.09
CA LYS A 224 5.47 -12.19 -3.05
C LYS A 224 6.88 -12.42 -3.58
N THR A 225 7.18 -11.86 -4.75
CA THR A 225 8.51 -12.04 -5.38
C THR A 225 9.60 -11.28 -4.60
N LEU A 226 9.30 -10.10 -4.09
CA LEU A 226 10.26 -9.36 -3.29
C LEU A 226 10.53 -10.05 -1.95
N TRP A 227 9.50 -10.55 -1.28
CA TRP A 227 9.65 -11.34 -0.05
C TRP A 227 10.56 -12.56 -0.27
N GLN A 228 10.23 -13.39 -1.25
CA GLN A 228 11.01 -14.59 -1.55
C GLN A 228 12.45 -14.25 -1.91
N GLY A 229 12.65 -13.23 -2.74
CA GLY A 229 13.98 -12.77 -3.13
C GLY A 229 14.80 -12.22 -1.96
N MET A 230 14.20 -11.49 -1.03
CA MET A 230 14.87 -11.03 0.20
C MET A 230 15.30 -12.21 1.09
N HIS A 231 14.47 -13.25 1.17
CA HIS A 231 14.81 -14.46 1.91
C HIS A 231 16.01 -15.17 1.29
N ASP A 232 16.03 -15.31 -0.03
CA ASP A 232 17.13 -15.98 -0.74
C ASP A 232 18.42 -15.15 -0.70
N LEU A 233 18.31 -13.82 -0.84
CA LEU A 233 19.45 -12.92 -0.65
C LEU A 233 20.04 -13.04 0.75
N ARG A 234 19.20 -13.09 1.80
CA ARG A 234 19.66 -13.26 3.18
C ARG A 234 20.41 -14.57 3.40
N ARG A 235 19.94 -15.66 2.81
CA ARG A 235 20.65 -16.94 2.84
C ARG A 235 22.02 -16.84 2.19
N ALA A 236 22.11 -16.17 1.05
CA ALA A 236 23.39 -15.95 0.38
C ALA A 236 24.34 -15.08 1.22
N VAL A 237 23.83 -14.03 1.88
CA VAL A 237 24.60 -13.21 2.81
C VAL A 237 25.16 -14.07 3.95
N GLN A 238 24.33 -14.86 4.60
CA GLN A 238 24.74 -15.74 5.68
C GLN A 238 25.81 -16.76 5.25
N ALA A 239 25.64 -17.37 4.07
CA ALA A 239 26.63 -18.27 3.52
C ALA A 239 27.98 -17.58 3.26
N ALA A 240 27.95 -16.37 2.69
CA ALA A 240 29.16 -15.61 2.44
C ALA A 240 29.87 -15.18 3.74
N GLU A 241 29.13 -14.82 4.78
CA GLU A 241 29.69 -14.50 6.10
C GLU A 241 30.36 -15.73 6.74
N ILE A 242 29.70 -16.89 6.72
CA ILE A 242 30.26 -18.15 7.24
C ILE A 242 31.55 -18.53 6.50
N LEU A 243 31.56 -18.44 5.17
CA LEU A 243 32.77 -18.76 4.37
C LEU A 243 33.91 -17.81 4.63
N ARG A 244 33.63 -16.53 4.87
CA ARG A 244 34.64 -15.53 5.25
C ARG A 244 35.20 -15.80 6.64
N GLU A 245 34.37 -16.14 7.62
CA GLU A 245 34.80 -16.51 8.97
C GLU A 245 35.64 -17.81 8.98
N ALA A 246 35.30 -18.75 8.09
CA ALA A 246 36.08 -19.99 7.91
C ALA A 246 37.39 -19.79 7.13
N GLY A 247 37.74 -18.56 6.72
CA GLY A 247 38.97 -18.28 5.95
C GLY A 247 38.94 -18.81 4.53
N SER A 248 37.76 -19.12 3.98
CA SER A 248 37.59 -19.67 2.62
C SER A 248 37.31 -18.60 1.57
N LEU A 249 37.13 -17.34 1.97
CA LEU A 249 36.93 -16.18 1.12
C LEU A 249 37.72 -14.99 1.68
N ASP A 250 38.66 -14.47 0.91
CA ASP A 250 39.37 -13.20 1.14
C ASP A 250 38.50 -11.99 0.72
#